data_aa96bd6c64dbce44588fa8c22b971d17
#
_entry.id   aa96bd6c64dbce44588fa8c22b971d17
#
_cell.length_a   1.000
_cell.length_b   1.000
_cell.length_c   1.000
_cell.angle_alpha   90.00
_cell.angle_beta   90.00
_cell.angle_gamma   90.00
#
_symmetry.space_group_name_H-M   'P 1'
#
loop_
_entity.id
_entity.type
_entity.pdbx_description
1 polymer ?
#
loop_
_entity_poly.entity_id
_entity_poly.type
_entity_poly.pdbx_seq_one_letter_code
_entity_poly.pdbx_strand_id
1 'polypeptide(L)'
;ALMFIFVKEATYSPLTESFKDEILPLEVQIENIDNLIKSKTDELTNVKKTIDNVNLEISSAKSKTDITNSVIDDLVKQNTNLTSALEELNKKADTKYKPVKKSYISGCNVEGKKIILLIDSSESMLHKELVEIIRLSVQTDNIKQNTEKWTKAKQIYRCLVNNLPEESEVILASFNKDLKIKPNTNKWINSQNKIEIESHLVHLLTESPDHGTNLQQAFKQLEPWKNADSIYLITDGLPTQAIEPRSLRENIKNKSTSQELSIKEKRIDRCLDKELIDLECRLHFFNAFKDTYREIFRYAKLNTILLPLKGDPKATYQYSKFSKESRGCFLTSSKDWPS
;
A
#
# COMPACT_ATOMS: atom_id res chain seq x y z
N ALA A 1 -18.82 82.58 -63.85
CA ALA A 1 -18.96 82.12 -62.42
C ALA A 1 -19.43 80.66 -62.31
N LEU A 2 -20.31 80.18 -63.20
CA LEU A 2 -20.85 78.79 -63.16
C LEU A 2 -19.81 77.71 -63.53
N MET A 3 -18.84 77.99 -64.33
CA MET A 3 -17.82 77.08 -64.80
C MET A 3 -16.76 76.78 -63.71
N PHE A 4 -16.50 77.71 -62.79
CA PHE A 4 -15.58 77.54 -61.67
C PHE A 4 -16.17 76.70 -60.53
N ILE A 5 -17.47 76.68 -60.38
CA ILE A 5 -18.15 75.88 -59.36
C ILE A 5 -18.14 74.39 -59.76
N PHE A 6 -18.36 74.06 -61.04
CA PHE A 6 -18.30 72.68 -61.54
C PHE A 6 -16.87 72.04 -61.49
N VAL A 7 -15.83 72.83 -61.70
CA VAL A 7 -14.46 72.36 -61.62
C VAL A 7 -14.05 72.06 -60.16
N LYS A 8 -14.60 72.83 -59.19
CA LYS A 8 -14.32 72.60 -57.79
C LYS A 8 -15.01 71.35 -57.22
N GLU A 9 -16.26 71.07 -57.69
CA GLU A 9 -16.96 69.85 -57.31
C GLU A 9 -16.36 68.59 -57.95
N ALA A 10 -15.93 68.65 -59.20
CA ALA A 10 -15.34 67.57 -59.94
C ALA A 10 -13.92 67.14 -59.39
N THR A 11 -13.16 68.09 -58.80
CA THR A 11 -11.84 67.81 -58.22
C THR A 11 -11.89 67.36 -56.75
N TYR A 12 -12.98 67.64 -56.03
CA TYR A 12 -13.18 67.22 -54.63
C TYR A 12 -13.74 65.80 -54.50
N SER A 13 -14.55 65.35 -55.51
CA SER A 13 -15.19 64.01 -55.45
C SER A 13 -14.22 62.84 -55.45
N PRO A 14 -13.18 62.77 -56.30
CA PRO A 14 -12.28 61.58 -56.26
C PRO A 14 -11.33 61.56 -55.08
N LEU A 15 -11.02 62.76 -54.50
CA LEU A 15 -10.17 62.78 -53.29
C LEU A 15 -10.92 62.28 -52.05
N THR A 16 -12.21 62.59 -51.93
CA THR A 16 -13.05 62.12 -50.81
C THR A 16 -13.37 60.65 -50.91
N GLU A 17 -13.47 60.04 -52.09
CA GLU A 17 -13.60 58.62 -52.30
C GLU A 17 -12.30 57.89 -51.95
N SER A 18 -11.14 58.37 -52.39
CA SER A 18 -9.86 57.81 -52.05
C SER A 18 -9.58 57.75 -50.51
N PHE A 19 -9.96 58.85 -49.80
CA PHE A 19 -9.85 58.84 -48.33
C PHE A 19 -10.86 57.92 -47.66
N LYS A 20 -12.05 57.71 -48.19
CA LYS A 20 -13.00 56.72 -47.67
C LYS A 20 -12.50 55.32 -47.83
N ASP A 21 -11.84 54.95 -48.93
CA ASP A 21 -11.28 53.61 -49.16
C ASP A 21 -10.11 53.33 -48.26
N GLU A 22 -9.36 54.31 -47.74
CA GLU A 22 -8.31 54.17 -46.77
C GLU A 22 -8.84 54.14 -45.30
N ILE A 23 -9.92 54.86 -45.02
CA ILE A 23 -10.50 54.96 -43.67
C ILE A 23 -11.26 53.70 -43.30
N LEU A 24 -12.04 53.09 -44.20
CA LEU A 24 -12.89 51.96 -43.96
C LEU A 24 -12.09 50.74 -43.43
N PRO A 25 -10.92 50.35 -44.01
CA PRO A 25 -10.10 49.25 -43.45
C PRO A 25 -9.47 49.60 -42.09
N LEU A 26 -9.20 50.86 -41.78
CA LEU A 26 -8.71 51.33 -40.49
C LEU A 26 -9.80 51.28 -39.43
N GLU A 27 -11.03 51.65 -39.74
CA GLU A 27 -12.15 51.48 -38.79
C GLU A 27 -12.41 50.05 -38.44
N VAL A 28 -12.34 49.08 -39.38
CA VAL A 28 -12.43 47.63 -39.13
C VAL A 28 -11.28 47.13 -38.27
N GLN A 29 -10.06 47.65 -38.47
CA GLN A 29 -8.92 47.30 -37.62
C GLN A 29 -9.09 47.82 -36.19
N ILE A 30 -9.58 49.02 -35.99
CA ILE A 30 -9.89 49.63 -34.70
C ILE A 30 -10.94 48.78 -33.96
N GLU A 31 -12.03 48.40 -34.62
CA GLU A 31 -13.08 47.56 -34.04
C GLU A 31 -12.54 46.17 -33.61
N ASN A 32 -11.68 45.57 -34.43
CA ASN A 32 -11.03 44.30 -34.09
C ASN A 32 -10.09 44.44 -32.90
N ILE A 33 -9.33 45.53 -32.81
CA ILE A 33 -8.42 45.82 -31.68
C ILE A 33 -9.24 46.07 -30.41
N ASP A 34 -10.33 46.82 -30.49
CA ASP A 34 -11.23 47.07 -29.34
C ASP A 34 -11.86 45.79 -28.81
N ASN A 35 -12.30 44.91 -29.70
CA ASN A 35 -12.80 43.58 -29.32
C ASN A 35 -11.73 42.73 -28.68
N LEU A 36 -10.48 42.76 -29.16
CA LEU A 36 -9.34 42.04 -28.57
C LEU A 36 -8.99 42.61 -27.18
N ILE A 37 -8.98 43.94 -27.03
CA ILE A 37 -8.74 44.61 -25.74
C ILE A 37 -9.81 44.19 -24.73
N LYS A 38 -11.07 44.18 -25.12
CA LYS A 38 -12.18 43.74 -24.25
C LYS A 38 -12.02 42.31 -23.83
N SER A 39 -11.72 41.39 -24.75
CA SER A 39 -11.47 39.98 -24.45
C SER A 39 -10.28 39.80 -23.49
N LYS A 40 -9.18 40.51 -23.70
CA LYS A 40 -8.01 40.46 -22.82
C LYS A 40 -8.25 41.07 -21.45
N THR A 41 -9.09 42.08 -21.36
CA THR A 41 -9.50 42.69 -20.10
C THR A 41 -10.35 41.72 -19.26
N ASP A 42 -11.26 40.98 -19.92
CA ASP A 42 -12.06 39.95 -19.27
C ASP A 42 -11.20 38.77 -18.79
N GLU A 43 -10.23 38.31 -19.61
CA GLU A 43 -9.26 37.31 -19.22
C GLU A 43 -8.44 37.76 -17.98
N LEU A 44 -7.92 38.98 -17.99
CA LEU A 44 -7.16 39.54 -16.84
C LEU A 44 -8.01 39.61 -15.57
N THR A 45 -9.28 39.92 -15.69
CA THR A 45 -10.19 39.98 -14.55
C THR A 45 -10.42 38.59 -13.97
N ASN A 46 -10.56 37.56 -14.82
CA ASN A 46 -10.69 36.17 -14.40
C ASN A 46 -9.41 35.65 -13.76
N VAL A 47 -8.24 35.96 -14.33
CA VAL A 47 -6.95 35.58 -13.75
C VAL A 47 -6.74 36.22 -12.37
N LYS A 48 -7.10 37.52 -12.21
CA LYS A 48 -7.04 38.17 -10.88
C LYS A 48 -7.91 37.48 -9.85
N LYS A 49 -9.16 37.14 -10.17
CA LYS A 49 -10.02 36.37 -9.26
C LYS A 49 -9.43 35.01 -8.87
N THR A 50 -8.82 34.32 -9.83
CA THR A 50 -8.16 33.04 -9.58
C THR A 50 -6.97 33.22 -8.63
N ILE A 51 -6.16 34.26 -8.83
CA ILE A 51 -5.02 34.58 -7.94
C ILE A 51 -5.50 34.87 -6.52
N ASP A 52 -6.58 35.64 -6.36
CA ASP A 52 -7.13 35.98 -5.06
C ASP A 52 -7.64 34.71 -4.31
N ASN A 53 -8.31 33.79 -5.02
CA ASN A 53 -8.76 32.52 -4.48
C ASN A 53 -7.59 31.63 -4.05
N VAL A 54 -6.56 31.50 -4.90
CA VAL A 54 -5.35 30.71 -4.55
C VAL A 54 -4.62 31.31 -3.34
N ASN A 55 -4.54 32.63 -3.23
CA ASN A 55 -3.95 33.28 -2.06
C ASN A 55 -4.71 33.00 -0.77
N LEU A 56 -6.05 32.94 -0.83
CA LEU A 56 -6.90 32.54 0.31
C LEU A 56 -6.65 31.08 0.70
N GLU A 57 -6.54 30.17 -0.27
CA GLU A 57 -6.22 28.76 -0.01
C GLU A 57 -4.83 28.61 0.60
N ILE A 58 -3.83 29.32 0.09
CA ILE A 58 -2.46 29.33 0.66
C ILE A 58 -2.47 29.81 2.10
N SER A 59 -3.20 30.88 2.42
CA SER A 59 -3.28 31.40 3.79
C SER A 59 -3.95 30.39 4.74
N SER A 60 -5.02 29.73 4.27
CA SER A 60 -5.69 28.67 5.02
C SER A 60 -4.79 27.46 5.23
N ALA A 61 -4.05 27.03 4.21
CA ALA A 61 -3.10 25.91 4.30
C ALA A 61 -1.95 26.22 5.27
N LYS A 62 -1.41 27.45 5.24
CA LYS A 62 -0.38 27.89 6.19
C LYS A 62 -0.87 27.82 7.63
N SER A 63 -2.07 28.36 7.92
CA SER A 63 -2.65 28.30 9.25
C SER A 63 -2.84 26.86 9.75
N LYS A 64 -3.29 25.93 8.89
CA LYS A 64 -3.39 24.51 9.23
C LYS A 64 -2.03 23.89 9.52
N THR A 65 -1.01 24.26 8.76
CA THR A 65 0.37 23.78 8.96
C THR A 65 0.92 24.26 10.29
N ASP A 66 0.71 25.53 10.67
CA ASP A 66 1.15 26.09 11.95
C ASP A 66 0.49 25.39 13.12
N ILE A 67 -0.82 25.14 13.05
CA ILE A 67 -1.55 24.37 14.08
C ILE A 67 -0.98 22.94 14.18
N THR A 68 -0.73 22.29 13.05
CA THR A 68 -0.19 20.92 13.03
C THR A 68 1.20 20.88 13.65
N ASN A 69 2.07 21.82 13.33
CA ASN A 69 3.41 21.93 13.91
C ASN A 69 3.35 22.15 15.43
N SER A 70 2.44 22.98 15.90
CA SER A 70 2.24 23.17 17.35
C SER A 70 1.83 21.89 18.06
N VAL A 71 0.93 21.10 17.44
CA VAL A 71 0.52 19.78 17.98
C VAL A 71 1.68 18.79 17.98
N ILE A 72 2.50 18.80 16.92
CA ILE A 72 3.70 17.95 16.84
C ILE A 72 4.69 18.32 17.97
N ASP A 73 4.94 19.58 18.21
CA ASP A 73 5.85 20.04 19.27
C ASP A 73 5.36 19.61 20.65
N ASP A 74 4.05 19.71 20.90
CA ASP A 74 3.45 19.24 22.14
C ASP A 74 3.55 17.73 22.31
N LEU A 75 3.33 16.95 21.25
CA LEU A 75 3.49 15.50 21.26
C LEU A 75 4.93 15.07 21.46
N VAL A 76 5.90 15.79 20.88
CA VAL A 76 7.33 15.55 21.10
C VAL A 76 7.69 15.80 22.59
N LYS A 77 7.21 16.88 23.19
CA LYS A 77 7.41 17.15 24.62
C LYS A 77 6.79 16.07 25.50
N GLN A 78 5.56 15.63 25.19
CA GLN A 78 4.93 14.54 25.93
C GLN A 78 5.71 13.23 25.81
N ASN A 79 6.21 12.88 24.60
CA ASN A 79 7.04 11.71 24.40
C ASN A 79 8.36 11.77 25.18
N THR A 80 9.04 12.91 25.19
CA THR A 80 10.28 13.07 25.99
C THR A 80 10.02 12.92 27.49
N ASN A 81 8.92 13.49 27.99
CA ASN A 81 8.52 13.34 29.39
C ASN A 81 8.16 11.90 29.75
N LEU A 82 7.42 11.20 28.88
CA LEU A 82 7.07 9.80 29.06
C LEU A 82 8.30 8.90 29.03
N THR A 83 9.25 9.18 28.14
CA THR A 83 10.51 8.41 28.03
C THR A 83 11.35 8.57 29.31
N SER A 84 11.48 9.79 29.83
CA SER A 84 12.21 10.01 31.09
C SER A 84 11.51 9.37 32.30
N ALA A 85 10.18 9.40 32.34
CA ALA A 85 9.40 8.71 33.37
C ALA A 85 9.54 7.19 33.29
N LEU A 86 9.58 6.61 32.08
CA LEU A 86 9.85 5.19 31.86
C LEU A 86 11.27 4.80 32.28
N GLU A 87 12.27 5.63 32.01
CA GLU A 87 13.64 5.41 32.47
C GLU A 87 13.75 5.42 33.99
N GLU A 88 13.06 6.35 34.67
CA GLU A 88 13.01 6.36 36.14
C GLU A 88 12.28 5.14 36.72
N LEU A 89 11.18 4.71 36.10
CA LEU A 89 10.47 3.51 36.50
C LEU A 89 11.30 2.25 36.28
N ASN A 90 12.02 2.15 35.16
CA ASN A 90 12.93 1.05 34.89
C ASN A 90 14.09 1.00 35.87
N LYS A 91 14.71 2.15 36.22
CA LYS A 91 15.74 2.21 37.26
C LYS A 91 15.23 1.78 38.66
N LYS A 92 13.97 2.10 38.97
CA LYS A 92 13.32 1.64 40.23
C LYS A 92 12.93 0.17 40.20
N ALA A 93 12.63 -0.39 39.03
CA ALA A 93 12.31 -1.81 38.82
C ALA A 93 13.55 -2.70 38.84
N ASP A 94 14.70 -2.23 38.31
CA ASP A 94 15.96 -2.99 38.28
C ASP A 94 16.58 -3.24 39.67
N THR A 95 16.13 -2.52 40.70
CA THR A 95 16.56 -2.73 42.07
C THR A 95 15.78 -3.81 42.81
N LYS A 96 14.66 -4.31 42.29
CA LYS A 96 13.80 -5.28 43.03
C LYS A 96 13.45 -6.59 42.33
N TYR A 97 13.55 -6.67 41.02
CA TYR A 97 13.31 -7.93 40.28
C TYR A 97 14.07 -7.86 38.94
N LYS A 98 14.91 -8.85 38.64
CA LYS A 98 15.25 -9.22 37.28
C LYS A 98 14.15 -10.15 36.74
N PRO A 99 13.07 -9.67 36.14
CA PRO A 99 12.16 -10.55 35.45
C PRO A 99 12.91 -10.98 34.19
N VAL A 100 13.11 -12.27 34.05
CA VAL A 100 13.38 -12.86 32.72
C VAL A 100 12.22 -12.40 31.86
N LYS A 101 12.46 -11.42 30.96
CA LYS A 101 11.50 -10.99 29.97
C LYS A 101 11.17 -12.19 29.09
N LYS A 102 10.14 -12.93 29.44
CA LYS A 102 9.58 -13.95 28.56
C LYS A 102 8.70 -13.22 27.58
N SER A 103 9.15 -13.12 26.34
CA SER A 103 8.39 -12.53 25.23
C SER A 103 7.26 -13.48 24.84
N TYR A 104 6.07 -13.29 25.42
CA TYR A 104 4.90 -14.12 25.12
C TYR A 104 3.91 -13.36 24.23
N ILE A 105 3.36 -14.06 23.24
CA ILE A 105 2.21 -13.63 22.47
C ILE A 105 1.11 -14.65 22.69
N SER A 106 0.10 -14.31 23.48
CA SER A 106 -1.08 -15.16 23.72
C SER A 106 -0.77 -16.65 23.96
N GLY A 107 0.31 -16.94 24.72
CA GLY A 107 0.75 -18.32 25.01
C GLY A 107 1.79 -18.90 24.07
N CYS A 108 2.20 -18.20 23.00
CA CYS A 108 3.37 -18.52 22.20
C CYS A 108 4.54 -17.61 22.56
N ASN A 109 5.74 -18.18 22.67
CA ASN A 109 6.97 -17.40 22.83
C ASN A 109 7.37 -16.78 21.49
N VAL A 110 7.78 -15.49 21.50
CA VAL A 110 8.54 -14.94 20.37
C VAL A 110 9.98 -15.39 20.56
N GLU A 111 10.42 -16.34 19.75
CA GLU A 111 11.71 -16.97 19.89
C GLU A 111 12.42 -17.13 18.54
N GLY A 112 13.73 -17.23 18.61
CA GLY A 112 14.63 -17.38 17.47
C GLY A 112 15.76 -16.37 17.51
N LYS A 113 16.86 -16.69 16.89
CA LYS A 113 17.99 -15.77 16.66
C LYS A 113 17.82 -15.03 15.33
N LYS A 114 17.21 -15.68 14.34
CA LYS A 114 16.95 -15.13 13.00
C LYS A 114 15.47 -15.26 12.69
N ILE A 115 14.77 -14.13 12.75
CA ILE A 115 13.32 -14.07 12.72
C ILE A 115 12.85 -13.34 11.48
N ILE A 116 11.90 -13.92 10.75
CA ILE A 116 11.20 -13.23 9.66
C ILE A 116 9.79 -12.86 10.14
N LEU A 117 9.45 -11.58 10.10
CA LEU A 117 8.09 -11.10 10.32
C LEU A 117 7.48 -10.76 8.97
N LEU A 118 6.43 -11.48 8.60
CA LEU A 118 5.79 -11.38 7.30
C LEU A 118 4.30 -11.08 7.47
N ILE A 119 3.83 -9.99 6.90
CA ILE A 119 2.42 -9.61 6.92
C ILE A 119 1.83 -9.63 5.51
N ASP A 120 0.67 -10.27 5.39
CA ASP A 120 -0.15 -10.24 4.19
C ASP A 120 -0.72 -8.84 3.99
N SER A 121 -0.47 -8.23 2.84
CA SER A 121 -1.02 -6.95 2.40
C SER A 121 -1.92 -7.10 1.17
N SER A 122 -2.58 -8.25 1.04
CA SER A 122 -3.57 -8.48 -0.01
C SER A 122 -4.92 -7.80 0.29
N GLU A 123 -5.77 -7.65 -0.73
CA GLU A 123 -7.08 -6.99 -0.62
C GLU A 123 -8.00 -7.64 0.43
N SER A 124 -7.87 -8.94 0.69
CA SER A 124 -8.66 -9.62 1.71
C SER A 124 -8.42 -9.05 3.12
N MET A 125 -7.25 -8.44 3.36
CA MET A 125 -6.90 -7.79 4.62
C MET A 125 -7.67 -6.48 4.88
N LEU A 126 -8.46 -5.98 3.91
CA LEU A 126 -9.30 -4.78 4.09
C LEU A 126 -10.48 -5.05 5.01
N HIS A 127 -11.14 -6.21 4.89
CA HIS A 127 -12.33 -6.53 5.69
C HIS A 127 -12.53 -8.04 5.85
N LYS A 128 -13.36 -8.45 6.79
CA LYS A 128 -13.70 -9.86 7.03
C LYS A 128 -14.76 -10.42 6.06
N GLU A 129 -15.55 -9.57 5.40
CA GLU A 129 -16.63 -9.94 4.51
C GLU A 129 -16.30 -9.60 3.06
N LEU A 130 -16.53 -10.55 2.14
CA LEU A 130 -16.14 -10.43 0.73
C LEU A 130 -16.77 -9.20 0.04
N VAL A 131 -18.04 -8.92 0.29
CA VAL A 131 -18.74 -7.77 -0.32
C VAL A 131 -18.07 -6.44 0.08
N GLU A 132 -17.69 -6.32 1.36
CA GLU A 132 -16.98 -5.14 1.86
C GLU A 132 -15.54 -5.05 1.32
N ILE A 133 -14.86 -6.19 1.12
CA ILE A 133 -13.54 -6.22 0.47
C ILE A 133 -13.64 -5.63 -0.92
N ILE A 134 -14.60 -6.08 -1.75
CA ILE A 134 -14.82 -5.55 -3.11
C ILE A 134 -15.13 -4.05 -3.09
N ARG A 135 -15.96 -3.59 -2.15
CA ARG A 135 -16.29 -2.17 -2.00
C ARG A 135 -15.08 -1.32 -1.61
N LEU A 136 -14.23 -1.83 -0.74
CA LEU A 136 -13.05 -1.13 -0.23
C LEU A 136 -11.88 -1.20 -1.20
N SER A 137 -11.76 -2.23 -2.03
CA SER A 137 -10.64 -2.40 -2.98
C SER A 137 -10.57 -1.28 -4.03
N VAL A 138 -11.70 -0.66 -4.36
CA VAL A 138 -11.77 0.48 -5.31
C VAL A 138 -11.63 1.85 -4.64
N GLN A 139 -11.45 1.91 -3.32
CA GLN A 139 -11.28 3.16 -2.58
C GLN A 139 -9.83 3.67 -2.65
N THR A 140 -9.65 4.92 -2.21
CA THR A 140 -8.33 5.54 -2.11
C THR A 140 -7.44 4.84 -1.08
N ASP A 141 -6.12 4.95 -1.25
CA ASP A 141 -5.14 4.36 -0.34
C ASP A 141 -5.33 4.80 1.11
N ASN A 142 -5.69 6.06 1.33
CA ASN A 142 -5.95 6.56 2.68
C ASN A 142 -7.11 5.81 3.37
N ILE A 143 -8.18 5.48 2.64
CA ILE A 143 -9.29 4.69 3.19
C ILE A 143 -8.83 3.25 3.45
N LYS A 144 -8.14 2.62 2.50
CA LYS A 144 -7.61 1.25 2.62
C LYS A 144 -6.68 1.10 3.82
N GLN A 145 -5.77 2.05 4.02
CA GLN A 145 -4.80 2.06 5.13
C GLN A 145 -5.45 2.13 6.52
N ASN A 146 -6.64 2.70 6.62
CA ASN A 146 -7.35 2.94 7.87
C ASN A 146 -8.51 1.97 8.12
N THR A 147 -8.64 0.90 7.34
CA THR A 147 -9.64 -0.14 7.60
C THR A 147 -9.38 -0.87 8.93
N GLU A 148 -10.44 -1.27 9.61
CA GLU A 148 -10.35 -1.88 10.95
C GLU A 148 -9.45 -3.12 10.96
N LYS A 149 -9.65 -4.03 10.02
CA LYS A 149 -8.88 -5.27 9.94
C LYS A 149 -7.41 -5.04 9.63
N TRP A 150 -7.10 -4.13 8.69
CA TRP A 150 -5.72 -3.76 8.37
C TRP A 150 -5.02 -3.05 9.53
N THR A 151 -5.73 -2.17 10.22
CA THR A 151 -5.24 -1.51 11.44
C THR A 151 -4.92 -2.54 12.52
N LYS A 152 -5.79 -3.53 12.72
CA LYS A 152 -5.56 -4.66 13.63
C LYS A 152 -4.32 -5.48 13.24
N ALA A 153 -4.15 -5.77 11.94
CA ALA A 153 -2.98 -6.48 11.43
C ALA A 153 -1.68 -5.73 11.73
N LYS A 154 -1.68 -4.41 11.50
CA LYS A 154 -0.54 -3.53 11.81
C LYS A 154 -0.22 -3.47 13.31
N GLN A 155 -1.25 -3.45 14.18
CA GLN A 155 -1.07 -3.50 15.64
C GLN A 155 -0.43 -4.83 16.08
N ILE A 156 -0.90 -5.96 15.52
CA ILE A 156 -0.31 -7.28 15.78
C ILE A 156 1.16 -7.30 15.33
N TYR A 157 1.44 -6.79 14.14
CA TYR A 157 2.81 -6.73 13.62
C TYR A 157 3.72 -5.89 14.52
N ARG A 158 3.28 -4.72 14.96
CA ARG A 158 4.01 -3.87 15.90
C ARG A 158 4.20 -4.56 17.26
N CYS A 159 3.21 -5.29 17.74
CA CYS A 159 3.32 -6.10 18.94
C CYS A 159 4.41 -7.17 18.81
N LEU A 160 4.50 -7.87 17.68
CA LEU A 160 5.58 -8.83 17.41
C LEU A 160 6.96 -8.17 17.46
N VAL A 161 7.10 -7.01 16.80
CA VAL A 161 8.37 -6.25 16.79
C VAL A 161 8.80 -5.83 18.19
N ASN A 162 7.86 -5.36 19.01
CA ASN A 162 8.15 -4.94 20.39
C ASN A 162 8.52 -6.10 21.32
N ASN A 163 8.19 -7.33 20.95
CA ASN A 163 8.49 -8.54 21.71
C ASN A 163 9.64 -9.37 21.12
N LEU A 164 10.41 -8.82 20.18
CA LEU A 164 11.59 -9.49 19.64
C LEU A 164 12.62 -9.75 20.75
N PRO A 165 13.29 -10.92 20.76
CA PRO A 165 14.41 -11.18 21.66
C PRO A 165 15.56 -10.17 21.44
N GLU A 166 16.21 -9.75 22.53
CA GLU A 166 17.25 -8.70 22.49
C GLU A 166 18.47 -9.06 21.62
N GLU A 167 18.82 -10.33 21.49
CA GLU A 167 19.95 -10.82 20.69
C GLU A 167 19.50 -11.43 19.36
N SER A 168 18.37 -10.99 18.83
CA SER A 168 17.87 -11.50 17.55
C SER A 168 18.17 -10.58 16.38
N GLU A 169 18.19 -11.18 15.21
CA GLU A 169 18.23 -10.50 13.92
C GLU A 169 16.87 -10.69 13.22
N VAL A 170 16.34 -9.66 12.59
CA VAL A 170 14.99 -9.70 12.03
C VAL A 170 14.96 -9.21 10.58
N ILE A 171 14.07 -9.79 9.81
CA ILE A 171 13.59 -9.25 8.52
C ILE A 171 12.14 -8.84 8.67
N LEU A 172 11.85 -7.60 8.32
CA LEU A 172 10.52 -7.01 8.32
C LEU A 172 10.01 -6.92 6.89
N ALA A 173 8.94 -7.64 6.59
CA ALA A 173 8.42 -7.74 5.23
C ALA A 173 6.89 -7.75 5.18
N SER A 174 6.33 -7.25 4.09
CA SER A 174 4.96 -7.49 3.66
C SER A 174 4.93 -8.26 2.35
N PHE A 175 3.80 -8.82 2.02
CA PHE A 175 3.61 -9.47 0.72
C PHE A 175 2.15 -9.40 0.29
N ASN A 176 1.95 -9.45 -1.02
CA ASN A 176 0.68 -9.72 -1.65
C ASN A 176 0.94 -10.70 -2.84
N LYS A 177 0.95 -10.25 -4.08
CA LYS A 177 1.44 -11.04 -5.22
C LYS A 177 2.97 -11.25 -5.19
N ASP A 178 3.71 -10.31 -4.59
CA ASP A 178 5.16 -10.28 -4.45
C ASP A 178 5.58 -9.89 -3.03
N LEU A 179 6.81 -10.26 -2.66
CA LEU A 179 7.44 -9.84 -1.42
C LEU A 179 7.86 -8.37 -1.49
N LYS A 180 7.68 -7.66 -0.38
CA LYS A 180 8.08 -6.26 -0.23
C LYS A 180 8.90 -6.08 1.03
N ILE A 181 10.14 -5.65 0.88
CA ILE A 181 11.04 -5.25 1.96
C ILE A 181 11.47 -3.82 1.69
N LYS A 182 11.06 -2.88 2.54
CA LYS A 182 11.34 -1.45 2.38
C LYS A 182 11.84 -0.86 3.70
N PRO A 183 12.95 -0.12 3.70
CA PRO A 183 13.88 0.05 2.56
C PRO A 183 14.47 -1.29 2.11
N ASN A 184 14.80 -1.39 0.83
CA ASN A 184 15.30 -2.64 0.26
C ASN A 184 16.65 -2.99 0.90
N THR A 185 16.70 -4.11 1.59
CA THR A 185 17.90 -4.63 2.24
C THR A 185 18.02 -6.13 2.01
N ASN A 186 19.25 -6.59 1.84
CA ASN A 186 19.57 -8.02 1.80
C ASN A 186 20.24 -8.50 3.11
N LYS A 187 20.25 -7.64 4.14
CA LYS A 187 20.90 -7.92 5.41
C LYS A 187 19.88 -8.10 6.52
N TRP A 188 20.25 -8.91 7.50
CA TRP A 188 19.53 -9.03 8.74
C TRP A 188 19.66 -7.73 9.57
N ILE A 189 18.58 -7.31 10.18
CA ILE A 189 18.51 -6.12 11.06
C ILE A 189 18.64 -6.61 12.51
N ASN A 190 19.56 -6.01 13.26
CA ASN A 190 19.65 -6.31 14.69
C ASN A 190 18.42 -5.79 15.44
N SER A 191 17.79 -6.60 16.30
CA SER A 191 16.59 -6.23 17.07
C SER A 191 16.81 -5.04 18.02
N GLN A 192 18.05 -4.76 18.39
CA GLN A 192 18.41 -3.60 19.20
C GLN A 192 18.57 -2.31 18.38
N ASN A 193 18.73 -2.38 17.06
CA ASN A 193 18.79 -1.23 16.18
C ASN A 193 17.40 -0.64 15.92
N LYS A 194 16.86 0.03 16.94
CA LYS A 194 15.51 0.59 16.92
C LYS A 194 15.28 1.60 15.78
N ILE A 195 16.32 2.34 15.39
CA ILE A 195 16.23 3.34 14.31
C ILE A 195 15.96 2.63 12.98
N GLU A 196 16.70 1.57 12.68
CA GLU A 196 16.55 0.80 11.45
C GLU A 196 15.20 0.07 11.44
N ILE A 197 14.82 -0.57 12.55
CA ILE A 197 13.51 -1.22 12.71
C ILE A 197 12.37 -0.23 12.48
N GLU A 198 12.41 0.96 13.10
CA GLU A 198 11.34 1.95 12.93
C GLU A 198 11.28 2.46 11.49
N SER A 199 12.41 2.63 10.80
CA SER A 199 12.44 2.97 9.38
C SER A 199 11.67 1.94 8.52
N HIS A 200 11.89 0.64 8.75
CA HIS A 200 11.15 -0.42 8.07
C HIS A 200 9.66 -0.44 8.45
N LEU A 201 9.36 -0.24 9.74
CA LEU A 201 7.98 -0.18 10.23
C LEU A 201 7.18 0.96 9.59
N VAL A 202 7.75 2.15 9.47
CA VAL A 202 7.07 3.31 8.85
C VAL A 202 6.62 2.95 7.43
N HIS A 203 7.49 2.37 6.62
CA HIS A 203 7.13 1.96 5.26
C HIS A 203 6.02 0.92 5.23
N LEU A 204 6.09 -0.07 6.11
CA LEU A 204 5.09 -1.13 6.18
C LEU A 204 3.74 -0.60 6.69
N LEU A 205 3.75 0.26 7.70
CA LEU A 205 2.54 0.82 8.29
C LEU A 205 1.81 1.80 7.38
N THR A 206 2.51 2.41 6.41
CA THR A 206 1.92 3.28 5.37
C THR A 206 1.49 2.51 4.13
N GLU A 207 1.65 1.19 4.09
CA GLU A 207 1.22 0.37 2.97
C GLU A 207 -0.31 0.22 2.93
N SER A 208 -0.87 0.19 1.72
CA SER A 208 -2.29 -0.10 1.46
C SER A 208 -2.44 -1.56 1.02
N PRO A 209 -3.41 -2.32 1.55
CA PRO A 209 -3.74 -3.64 1.02
C PRO A 209 -4.18 -3.57 -0.44
N ASP A 210 -3.58 -4.44 -1.28
CA ASP A 210 -3.85 -4.49 -2.71
C ASP A 210 -3.49 -5.87 -3.29
N HIS A 211 -4.08 -6.21 -4.43
CA HIS A 211 -3.83 -7.47 -5.13
C HIS A 211 -4.24 -8.75 -4.35
N GLY A 212 -3.97 -9.90 -4.97
CA GLY A 212 -4.20 -11.21 -4.35
C GLY A 212 -3.01 -11.69 -3.50
N THR A 213 -3.18 -12.86 -2.89
CA THR A 213 -2.22 -13.47 -1.95
C THR A 213 -1.43 -14.56 -2.66
N ASN A 214 -0.11 -14.39 -2.84
CA ASN A 214 0.80 -15.39 -3.39
C ASN A 214 1.89 -15.78 -2.38
N LEU A 215 1.55 -16.66 -1.46
CA LEU A 215 2.49 -17.17 -0.44
C LEU A 215 3.68 -17.90 -1.05
N GLN A 216 3.46 -18.69 -2.11
CA GLN A 216 4.54 -19.41 -2.76
C GLN A 216 5.61 -18.46 -3.29
N GLN A 217 5.21 -17.39 -3.97
CA GLN A 217 6.12 -16.39 -4.51
C GLN A 217 6.86 -15.65 -3.39
N ALA A 218 6.13 -15.22 -2.35
CA ALA A 218 6.74 -14.54 -1.21
C ALA A 218 7.81 -15.39 -0.53
N PHE A 219 7.54 -16.67 -0.28
CA PHE A 219 8.51 -17.58 0.34
C PHE A 219 9.68 -17.92 -0.58
N LYS A 220 9.47 -17.99 -1.88
CA LYS A 220 10.57 -18.16 -2.84
C LYS A 220 11.49 -16.93 -2.87
N GLN A 221 10.92 -15.73 -2.81
CA GLN A 221 11.69 -14.49 -2.74
C GLN A 221 12.41 -14.30 -1.39
N LEU A 222 11.97 -14.99 -0.32
CA LEU A 222 12.66 -15.03 0.98
C LEU A 222 13.85 -16.02 1.03
N GLU A 223 14.17 -16.74 -0.06
CA GLU A 223 15.29 -17.69 -0.11
C GLU A 223 16.65 -17.14 0.38
N PRO A 224 17.03 -15.87 0.13
CA PRO A 224 18.25 -15.30 0.70
C PRO A 224 18.37 -15.41 2.22
N TRP A 225 17.22 -15.50 2.92
CA TRP A 225 17.13 -15.61 4.39
C TRP A 225 16.73 -17.03 4.85
N LYS A 226 17.06 -18.06 4.07
CA LYS A 226 16.75 -19.49 4.37
C LYS A 226 17.29 -20.01 5.70
N ASN A 227 18.21 -19.28 6.31
CA ASN A 227 18.76 -19.57 7.63
C ASN A 227 17.93 -18.99 8.80
N ALA A 228 16.69 -18.58 8.54
CA ALA A 228 15.75 -18.18 9.59
C ALA A 228 15.43 -19.35 10.52
N ASP A 229 15.30 -19.05 11.83
CA ASP A 229 14.89 -20.00 12.87
C ASP A 229 13.37 -20.01 13.05
N SER A 230 12.76 -18.81 12.93
CA SER A 230 11.33 -18.60 13.13
C SER A 230 10.77 -17.64 12.10
N ILE A 231 9.59 -17.96 11.59
CA ILE A 231 8.83 -17.10 10.66
C ILE A 231 7.47 -16.85 11.30
N TYR A 232 7.10 -15.58 11.45
CA TYR A 232 5.79 -15.14 11.92
C TYR A 232 5.01 -14.61 10.73
N LEU A 233 3.97 -15.34 10.37
CA LEU A 233 3.09 -15.03 9.24
C LEU A 233 1.75 -14.48 9.76
N ILE A 234 1.43 -13.24 9.44
CA ILE A 234 0.11 -12.64 9.66
C ILE A 234 -0.64 -12.68 8.34
N THR A 235 -1.74 -13.40 8.28
CA THR A 235 -2.60 -13.54 7.08
C THR A 235 -4.05 -13.78 7.50
N ASP A 236 -4.97 -13.84 6.55
CA ASP A 236 -6.39 -14.02 6.86
C ASP A 236 -7.05 -15.22 6.16
N GLY A 237 -6.40 -15.77 5.14
CA GLY A 237 -6.98 -16.83 4.35
C GLY A 237 -5.99 -17.66 3.55
N LEU A 238 -6.50 -18.65 2.85
CA LEU A 238 -5.71 -19.44 1.91
C LEU A 238 -5.29 -18.59 0.72
N PRO A 239 -4.09 -18.82 0.14
CA PRO A 239 -3.60 -18.07 -0.99
C PRO A 239 -4.54 -18.15 -2.20
N THR A 240 -4.59 -17.06 -2.96
CA THR A 240 -5.40 -16.93 -4.17
C THR A 240 -4.57 -17.03 -5.45
N GLN A 241 -3.25 -17.11 -5.31
CA GLN A 241 -2.30 -17.20 -6.43
C GLN A 241 -1.14 -18.14 -6.08
N ALA A 242 -0.52 -18.70 -7.11
CA ALA A 242 0.75 -19.44 -7.01
C ALA A 242 1.62 -19.17 -8.23
N ILE A 243 2.88 -19.57 -8.14
CA ILE A 243 3.80 -19.57 -9.29
C ILE A 243 3.39 -20.70 -10.21
N GLU A 244 3.18 -20.39 -11.49
CA GLU A 244 2.86 -21.40 -12.49
C GLU A 244 4.08 -22.30 -12.73
N PRO A 245 3.95 -23.62 -12.59
CA PRO A 245 5.03 -24.53 -12.96
C PRO A 245 5.28 -24.45 -14.49
N ARG A 246 6.49 -24.13 -14.89
CA ARG A 246 6.86 -24.11 -16.34
C ARG A 246 6.51 -25.42 -17.03
N SER A 247 6.76 -26.56 -16.36
CA SER A 247 6.43 -27.90 -16.83
C SER A 247 4.94 -28.11 -17.10
N LEU A 248 4.07 -27.49 -16.34
CA LEU A 248 2.61 -27.62 -16.51
C LEU A 248 2.15 -26.86 -17.77
N ARG A 249 2.63 -25.60 -17.95
CA ARG A 249 2.35 -24.81 -19.15
C ARG A 249 2.87 -25.46 -20.44
N GLU A 250 4.06 -26.06 -20.41
CA GLU A 250 4.64 -26.76 -21.56
C GLU A 250 3.83 -28.03 -21.87
N ASN A 251 3.42 -28.80 -20.87
CA ASN A 251 2.59 -29.99 -21.07
C ASN A 251 1.20 -29.64 -21.61
N ILE A 252 0.58 -28.54 -21.14
CA ILE A 252 -0.73 -28.07 -21.62
C ILE A 252 -0.63 -27.57 -23.06
N LYS A 253 0.41 -26.80 -23.40
CA LYS A 253 0.61 -26.30 -24.78
C LYS A 253 0.93 -27.40 -25.80
N ASN A 254 1.59 -28.48 -25.37
CA ASN A 254 1.98 -29.58 -26.23
C ASN A 254 0.89 -30.64 -26.43
N LYS A 255 -0.20 -30.59 -25.64
CA LYS A 255 -1.37 -31.48 -25.79
C LYS A 255 -2.37 -30.85 -26.74
N SER A 256 -2.54 -31.46 -27.91
CA SER A 256 -3.35 -30.93 -29.01
C SER A 256 -4.86 -30.96 -28.78
N THR A 257 -5.36 -31.68 -27.78
CA THR A 257 -6.80 -31.81 -27.49
C THR A 257 -7.08 -31.82 -25.98
N SER A 258 -8.19 -31.19 -25.60
CA SER A 258 -8.63 -31.14 -24.20
C SER A 258 -9.03 -32.52 -23.61
N GLN A 259 -9.15 -33.57 -24.45
CA GLN A 259 -9.46 -34.94 -24.02
C GLN A 259 -8.23 -35.67 -23.47
N GLU A 260 -7.01 -35.25 -23.80
CA GLU A 260 -5.77 -35.88 -23.34
C GLU A 260 -5.28 -35.37 -21.96
N LEU A 261 -5.88 -34.28 -21.47
CA LEU A 261 -5.57 -33.76 -20.14
C LEU A 261 -6.31 -34.55 -19.05
N SER A 262 -5.62 -34.95 -18.00
CA SER A 262 -6.27 -35.53 -16.83
C SER A 262 -7.23 -34.52 -16.21
N ILE A 263 -8.25 -34.99 -15.48
CA ILE A 263 -9.19 -34.13 -14.75
C ILE A 263 -8.44 -33.17 -13.81
N LYS A 264 -7.37 -33.64 -13.19
CA LYS A 264 -6.53 -32.85 -12.29
C LYS A 264 -5.78 -31.71 -13.03
N GLU A 265 -5.21 -32.00 -14.20
CA GLU A 265 -4.51 -31.01 -15.01
C GLU A 265 -5.47 -29.94 -15.55
N LYS A 266 -6.66 -30.33 -16.03
CA LYS A 266 -7.71 -29.40 -16.49
C LYS A 266 -8.21 -28.47 -15.36
N ARG A 267 -8.25 -28.98 -14.12
CA ARG A 267 -8.66 -28.21 -12.96
C ARG A 267 -7.57 -27.20 -12.54
N ILE A 268 -6.30 -27.62 -12.55
CA ILE A 268 -5.17 -26.73 -12.27
C ILE A 268 -5.08 -25.62 -13.33
N ASP A 269 -5.29 -25.94 -14.59
CA ASP A 269 -5.31 -25.00 -15.70
C ASP A 269 -6.34 -23.89 -15.48
N ARG A 270 -7.57 -24.22 -15.13
CA ARG A 270 -8.60 -23.23 -14.77
C ARG A 270 -8.21 -22.33 -13.60
N CYS A 271 -7.50 -22.88 -12.60
CA CYS A 271 -7.00 -22.11 -11.48
C CYS A 271 -5.93 -21.10 -11.91
N LEU A 272 -5.07 -21.49 -12.86
CA LEU A 272 -3.98 -20.67 -13.38
C LEU A 272 -4.50 -19.55 -14.29
N ASP A 273 -5.51 -19.85 -15.10
CA ASP A 273 -6.15 -18.88 -16.00
C ASP A 273 -7.05 -17.87 -15.27
N LYS A 274 -7.20 -18.02 -13.96
CA LYS A 274 -8.03 -17.16 -13.09
C LYS A 274 -9.50 -17.08 -13.46
N GLU A 275 -10.01 -18.03 -14.25
CA GLU A 275 -11.43 -18.08 -14.60
C GLU A 275 -12.30 -18.31 -13.36
N LEU A 276 -11.83 -19.14 -12.43
CA LEU A 276 -12.52 -19.44 -11.17
C LEU A 276 -11.51 -19.84 -10.09
N ILE A 277 -11.40 -19.04 -9.02
CA ILE A 277 -10.58 -19.37 -7.85
C ILE A 277 -11.50 -19.96 -6.78
N ASP A 278 -11.78 -21.25 -6.88
CA ASP A 278 -12.56 -22.00 -5.90
C ASP A 278 -11.69 -22.50 -4.72
N LEU A 279 -12.30 -23.18 -3.78
CA LEU A 279 -11.62 -23.75 -2.62
C LEU A 279 -10.51 -24.74 -3.01
N GLU A 280 -10.70 -25.52 -4.07
CA GLU A 280 -9.70 -26.50 -4.50
C GLU A 280 -8.49 -25.82 -5.12
N CYS A 281 -8.69 -24.75 -5.88
CA CYS A 281 -7.61 -23.91 -6.36
C CYS A 281 -6.78 -23.33 -5.20
N ARG A 282 -7.45 -22.79 -4.19
CA ARG A 282 -6.81 -22.24 -3.00
C ARG A 282 -6.03 -23.29 -2.21
N LEU A 283 -6.58 -24.49 -2.08
CA LEU A 283 -5.86 -25.63 -1.46
C LEU A 283 -4.66 -26.06 -2.30
N HIS A 284 -4.77 -26.05 -3.63
CA HIS A 284 -3.65 -26.33 -4.51
C HIS A 284 -2.53 -25.29 -4.32
N PHE A 285 -2.86 -24.01 -4.30
CA PHE A 285 -1.90 -22.93 -4.05
C PHE A 285 -1.24 -23.03 -2.67
N PHE A 286 -2.02 -23.41 -1.66
CA PHE A 286 -1.50 -23.64 -0.32
C PHE A 286 -0.54 -24.84 -0.26
N ASN A 287 -0.81 -25.91 -1.01
CA ASN A 287 0.11 -27.05 -1.10
C ASN A 287 1.42 -26.65 -1.81
N ALA A 288 1.34 -25.89 -2.88
CA ALA A 288 2.53 -25.36 -3.57
C ALA A 288 3.39 -24.48 -2.64
N PHE A 289 2.75 -23.65 -1.80
CA PHE A 289 3.44 -22.91 -0.74
C PHE A 289 4.12 -23.84 0.26
N LYS A 290 3.44 -24.88 0.77
CA LYS A 290 4.02 -25.83 1.72
C LYS A 290 5.25 -26.53 1.15
N ASP A 291 5.22 -26.92 -0.11
CA ASP A 291 6.35 -27.58 -0.76
C ASP A 291 7.53 -26.62 -0.88
N THR A 292 7.31 -25.38 -1.31
CA THR A 292 8.34 -24.31 -1.32
C THR A 292 8.89 -24.04 0.08
N TYR A 293 8.02 -23.97 1.09
CA TYR A 293 8.45 -23.79 2.49
C TYR A 293 9.37 -24.94 2.95
N ARG A 294 8.99 -26.19 2.71
CA ARG A 294 9.78 -27.37 3.09
C ARG A 294 11.13 -27.44 2.38
N GLU A 295 11.18 -26.97 1.15
CA GLU A 295 12.43 -26.89 0.37
C GLU A 295 13.39 -25.84 0.96
N ILE A 296 12.90 -24.62 1.21
CA ILE A 296 13.74 -23.48 1.59
C ILE A 296 13.93 -23.37 3.10
N PHE A 297 12.86 -23.56 3.90
CA PHE A 297 12.80 -23.27 5.33
C PHE A 297 12.57 -24.53 6.19
N ARG A 298 13.20 -25.64 5.81
CA ARG A 298 12.99 -26.96 6.41
C ARG A 298 13.08 -26.99 7.95
N TYR A 299 13.91 -26.15 8.53
CA TYR A 299 14.19 -26.14 9.97
C TYR A 299 13.55 -24.96 10.71
N ALA A 300 13.02 -23.99 9.99
CA ALA A 300 12.34 -22.85 10.58
C ALA A 300 10.99 -23.26 11.20
N LYS A 301 10.57 -22.55 12.24
CA LYS A 301 9.23 -22.67 12.81
C LYS A 301 8.29 -21.68 12.13
N LEU A 302 7.16 -22.15 11.60
CA LEU A 302 6.12 -21.26 11.07
C LEU A 302 5.10 -20.96 12.15
N ASN A 303 5.11 -19.74 12.64
CA ASN A 303 4.13 -19.21 13.57
C ASN A 303 3.09 -18.42 12.78
N THR A 304 1.86 -18.91 12.75
CA THR A 304 0.80 -18.26 11.97
C THR A 304 -0.19 -17.54 12.86
N ILE A 305 -0.47 -16.28 12.55
CA ILE A 305 -1.52 -15.48 13.17
C ILE A 305 -2.59 -15.23 12.11
N LEU A 306 -3.72 -15.91 12.29
CA LEU A 306 -4.82 -15.89 11.32
C LEU A 306 -5.89 -14.86 11.73
N LEU A 307 -6.12 -13.89 10.86
CA LEU A 307 -7.20 -12.92 10.98
C LEU A 307 -8.50 -13.46 10.41
N PRO A 308 -9.67 -12.97 10.84
CA PRO A 308 -10.94 -13.50 10.38
C PRO A 308 -11.21 -13.14 8.92
N LEU A 309 -11.62 -14.14 8.13
CA LEU A 309 -12.15 -14.01 6.77
C LEU A 309 -13.37 -14.92 6.61
N LYS A 310 -14.54 -14.35 6.33
CA LYS A 310 -15.74 -15.12 6.01
C LYS A 310 -15.61 -15.73 4.61
N GLY A 311 -16.02 -16.99 4.49
CA GLY A 311 -15.94 -17.71 3.21
C GLY A 311 -14.70 -18.58 3.03
N ASP A 312 -13.78 -18.59 4.00
CA ASP A 312 -12.62 -19.48 3.99
C ASP A 312 -12.51 -20.42 5.21
N PRO A 313 -13.44 -21.36 5.36
CA PRO A 313 -13.49 -22.23 6.54
C PRO A 313 -12.30 -23.19 6.64
N LYS A 314 -11.59 -23.44 5.54
CA LYS A 314 -10.45 -24.37 5.51
C LYS A 314 -9.13 -23.72 5.94
N ALA A 315 -9.01 -22.39 5.91
CA ALA A 315 -7.79 -21.68 6.28
C ALA A 315 -7.33 -22.05 7.71
N THR A 316 -8.23 -21.96 8.68
CA THR A 316 -7.94 -22.30 10.08
C THR A 316 -7.32 -23.69 10.24
N TYR A 317 -7.93 -24.70 9.62
CA TYR A 317 -7.44 -26.07 9.67
C TYR A 317 -6.08 -26.22 9.01
N GLN A 318 -5.91 -25.66 7.82
CA GLN A 318 -4.67 -25.80 7.04
C GLN A 318 -3.48 -25.13 7.73
N TYR A 319 -3.66 -23.90 8.19
CA TYR A 319 -2.59 -23.18 8.88
C TYR A 319 -2.27 -23.78 10.25
N SER A 320 -3.29 -24.15 11.05
CA SER A 320 -3.08 -24.80 12.34
C SER A 320 -2.30 -26.12 12.21
N LYS A 321 -2.69 -26.95 11.22
CA LYS A 321 -1.99 -28.20 10.94
C LYS A 321 -0.54 -27.95 10.51
N PHE A 322 -0.32 -27.02 9.58
CA PHE A 322 1.00 -26.77 9.03
C PHE A 322 1.94 -26.06 10.03
N SER A 323 1.44 -25.12 10.83
CA SER A 323 2.21 -24.54 11.93
C SER A 323 2.66 -25.59 12.92
N LYS A 324 1.79 -26.53 13.29
CA LYS A 324 2.14 -27.66 14.17
C LYS A 324 3.19 -28.59 13.53
N GLU A 325 3.06 -28.92 12.24
CA GLU A 325 4.05 -29.72 11.50
C GLU A 325 5.43 -29.08 11.51
N SER A 326 5.52 -27.75 11.40
CA SER A 326 6.76 -26.98 11.46
C SER A 326 7.22 -26.65 12.90
N ARG A 327 6.57 -27.18 13.93
CA ARG A 327 6.85 -26.93 15.36
C ARG A 327 6.65 -25.45 15.77
N GLY A 328 5.88 -24.71 15.03
CA GLY A 328 5.47 -23.35 15.34
C GLY A 328 4.12 -23.27 16.03
N CYS A 329 3.69 -22.05 16.33
CA CYS A 329 2.41 -21.73 16.95
C CYS A 329 1.36 -21.37 15.92
N PHE A 330 0.10 -21.59 16.25
CA PHE A 330 -1.05 -21.09 15.53
C PHE A 330 -1.92 -20.26 16.47
N LEU A 331 -2.20 -19.02 16.07
CA LEU A 331 -3.03 -18.07 16.83
C LEU A 331 -4.14 -17.51 15.94
N THR A 332 -5.28 -17.23 16.55
CA THR A 332 -6.34 -16.43 15.93
C THR A 332 -6.50 -15.14 16.71
N SER A 333 -6.74 -14.03 16.02
CA SER A 333 -6.92 -12.75 16.71
C SER A 333 -8.25 -12.73 17.48
N SER A 334 -8.19 -12.45 18.78
CA SER A 334 -9.38 -12.09 19.57
C SER A 334 -9.72 -10.61 19.38
N LYS A 335 -10.92 -10.18 19.83
CA LYS A 335 -11.31 -8.77 19.76
C LYS A 335 -10.36 -7.88 20.57
N ASP A 336 -9.88 -8.38 21.69
CA ASP A 336 -9.13 -7.61 22.68
C ASP A 336 -7.60 -7.78 22.57
N TRP A 337 -7.11 -8.53 21.60
CA TRP A 337 -5.68 -8.72 21.39
C TRP A 337 -5.21 -8.15 20.04
N PRO A 338 -4.06 -7.47 19.97
CA PRO A 338 -3.22 -6.98 21.08
C PRO A 338 -3.86 -5.76 21.75
N SER A 339 -3.88 -5.74 23.09
CA SER A 339 -4.35 -4.61 23.89
C SER A 339 -3.20 -3.67 24.21
#